data_aef61cdd1f835b9079659b787a8dbbfd
#
_entry.id   aef61cdd1f835b9079659b787a8dbbfd
#
_cell.length_a   1.000
_cell.length_b   1.000
_cell.length_c   1.000
_cell.angle_alpha   90.00
_cell.angle_beta   90.00
_cell.angle_gamma   90.00
#
_symmetry.space_group_name_H-M   'P 1'
#
loop_
_entity.id
_entity.type
_entity.pdbx_description
1 polymer ?
#
loop_
_entity_poly.entity_id
_entity_poly.type
_entity_poly.pdbx_seq_one_letter_code
_entity_poly.pdbx_strand_id
1 'polypeptide(L)'
;MLLEIRHLRSLEAIHRTGSLARAAEQLNLTQSALSHQIKALEHYYETSLFLRSTKPLRLTPAGHKVLQLAQRVLPDIDATHRQLRHIAQGHSGRLHIAIECHACFE
;
A
#
# COMPACT_ATOMS: atom_id res chain seq x y z
N MET A 1 12.24 0.91 -10.99
CA MET A 1 11.03 1.21 -10.19
C MET A 1 11.17 0.60 -8.81
N LEU A 2 11.17 1.43 -7.79
CA LEU A 2 11.26 0.93 -6.43
C LEU A 2 9.89 0.57 -5.90
N LEU A 3 9.89 -0.33 -4.92
CA LEU A 3 8.67 -0.68 -4.22
C LEU A 3 8.12 0.55 -3.49
N GLU A 4 6.85 0.83 -3.70
CA GLU A 4 6.20 2.01 -3.14
C GLU A 4 4.99 1.60 -2.31
N ILE A 5 4.49 2.55 -1.53
CA ILE A 5 3.34 2.30 -0.66
C ILE A 5 2.13 1.84 -1.46
N ARG A 6 1.91 2.41 -2.64
CA ARG A 6 0.79 1.98 -3.50
C ARG A 6 0.91 0.51 -3.88
N HIS A 7 2.15 0.03 -4.06
CA HIS A 7 2.37 -1.38 -4.37
C HIS A 7 2.00 -2.27 -3.18
N LEU A 8 2.33 -1.80 -1.99
CA LEU A 8 1.98 -2.52 -0.77
C LEU A 8 0.47 -2.61 -0.61
N ARG A 9 -0.23 -1.50 -0.86
CA ARG A 9 -1.68 -1.48 -0.78
C ARG A 9 -2.32 -2.39 -1.83
N SER A 10 -1.78 -2.36 -3.03
CA SER A 10 -2.29 -3.21 -4.11
C SER A 10 -2.13 -4.68 -3.76
N LEU A 11 -0.95 -5.06 -3.31
CA LEU A 11 -0.70 -6.47 -3.00
C LEU A 11 -1.55 -6.93 -1.82
N GLU A 12 -1.68 -6.09 -0.81
CA GLU A 12 -2.50 -6.42 0.35
C GLU A 12 -3.96 -6.60 -0.05
N ALA A 13 -4.48 -5.72 -0.91
CA ALA A 13 -5.87 -5.82 -1.37
C ALA A 13 -6.09 -7.09 -2.18
N ILE A 14 -5.15 -7.44 -3.05
CA ILE A 14 -5.25 -8.66 -3.84
C ILE A 14 -5.23 -9.88 -2.93
N HIS A 15 -4.34 -9.88 -1.95
CA HIS A 15 -4.27 -11.00 -1.01
C HIS A 15 -5.56 -11.15 -0.22
N ARG A 16 -6.09 -10.04 0.29
CA ARG A 16 -7.28 -10.05 1.13
C ARG A 16 -8.52 -10.49 0.36
N THR A 17 -8.66 -10.04 -0.88
CA THR A 17 -9.84 -10.36 -1.68
C THR A 17 -9.68 -11.64 -2.49
N GLY A 18 -8.45 -12.02 -2.79
CA GLY A 18 -8.17 -13.17 -3.64
C GLY A 18 -8.48 -12.94 -5.10
N SER A 19 -8.74 -11.71 -5.52
CA SER A 19 -9.20 -11.39 -6.86
C SER A 19 -8.67 -10.05 -7.32
N LEU A 20 -8.12 -10.02 -8.55
CA LEU A 20 -7.68 -8.76 -9.15
C LEU A 20 -8.86 -7.81 -9.34
N ALA A 21 -9.99 -8.33 -9.78
CA ALA A 21 -11.16 -7.48 -10.04
C ALA A 21 -11.64 -6.80 -8.76
N ARG A 22 -11.76 -7.55 -7.68
CA ARG A 22 -12.23 -7.00 -6.42
C ARG A 22 -11.23 -6.03 -5.81
N ALA A 23 -9.96 -6.37 -5.90
CA ALA A 23 -8.92 -5.48 -5.39
C ALA A 23 -8.92 -4.16 -6.15
N ALA A 24 -9.06 -4.22 -7.47
CA ALA A 24 -9.11 -3.02 -8.29
C ALA A 24 -10.27 -2.11 -7.87
N GLU A 25 -11.43 -2.70 -7.62
CA GLU A 25 -12.57 -1.92 -7.15
C GLU A 25 -12.26 -1.20 -5.85
N GLN A 26 -11.66 -1.89 -4.90
CA GLN A 26 -11.34 -1.30 -3.61
C GLN A 26 -10.30 -0.20 -3.73
N LEU A 27 -9.43 -0.29 -4.72
CA LEU A 27 -8.37 0.68 -4.93
C LEU A 27 -8.77 1.80 -5.88
N ASN A 28 -9.98 1.75 -6.41
CA ASN A 28 -10.47 2.71 -7.40
C ASN A 28 -9.61 2.70 -8.65
N LEU A 29 -9.23 1.51 -9.08
CA LEU A 29 -8.44 1.28 -10.28
C LEU A 29 -9.19 0.36 -11.22
N THR A 30 -8.84 0.41 -12.51
CA THR A 30 -9.30 -0.63 -13.41
C THR A 30 -8.51 -1.89 -13.16
N GLN A 31 -9.08 -3.03 -13.53
CA GLN A 31 -8.37 -4.30 -13.39
C GLN A 31 -7.10 -4.29 -14.25
N SER A 32 -7.17 -3.70 -15.44
CA SER A 32 -6.01 -3.56 -16.33
C SER A 32 -4.89 -2.78 -15.67
N ALA A 33 -5.23 -1.66 -15.04
CA ALA A 33 -4.23 -0.80 -14.40
C ALA A 33 -3.57 -1.55 -13.25
N LEU A 34 -4.34 -2.25 -12.44
CA LEU A 34 -3.80 -3.00 -11.33
C LEU A 34 -2.90 -4.13 -11.83
N SER A 35 -3.35 -4.87 -12.83
CA SER A 35 -2.56 -5.94 -13.41
C SER A 35 -1.25 -5.43 -13.97
N HIS A 36 -1.31 -4.30 -14.66
CA HIS A 36 -0.10 -3.67 -15.21
C HIS A 36 0.87 -3.26 -14.11
N GLN A 37 0.35 -2.69 -13.05
CA GLN A 37 1.16 -2.27 -11.91
C GLN A 37 1.93 -3.45 -11.30
N ILE A 38 1.22 -4.56 -11.10
CA ILE A 38 1.84 -5.74 -10.52
C ILE A 38 2.88 -6.35 -11.46
N LYS A 39 2.54 -6.44 -12.75
CA LYS A 39 3.46 -7.00 -13.72
C LYS A 39 4.73 -6.15 -13.86
N ALA A 40 4.59 -4.83 -13.83
CA ALA A 40 5.73 -3.96 -13.90
C ALA A 40 6.65 -4.16 -12.70
N LEU A 41 6.08 -4.33 -11.53
CA LEU A 41 6.85 -4.58 -10.32
C LEU A 41 7.57 -5.92 -10.40
N GLU A 42 6.86 -6.96 -10.86
CA GLU A 42 7.44 -8.28 -11.04
C GLU A 42 8.58 -8.26 -12.05
N HIS A 43 8.40 -7.50 -13.11
CA HIS A 43 9.43 -7.37 -14.15
C HIS A 43 10.68 -6.68 -13.60
N TYR A 44 10.47 -5.63 -12.85
CA TYR A 44 11.60 -4.88 -12.29
C TYR A 44 12.46 -5.73 -11.36
N TYR A 45 11.81 -6.53 -10.51
CA TYR A 45 12.53 -7.40 -9.57
C TYR A 45 12.82 -8.77 -10.13
N GLU A 46 12.36 -9.04 -11.35
CA GLU A 46 12.58 -10.32 -12.03
C GLU A 46 12.10 -11.50 -11.19
N THR A 47 10.94 -11.34 -10.58
CA THR A 47 10.36 -12.38 -9.77
C THR A 47 8.84 -12.26 -9.77
N SER A 48 8.15 -13.40 -9.68
CA SER A 48 6.70 -13.41 -9.59
C SER A 48 6.26 -13.15 -8.16
N LEU A 49 5.20 -12.40 -8.01
CA LEU A 49 4.60 -12.15 -6.70
C LEU A 49 3.35 -12.98 -6.47
N PHE A 50 2.70 -13.40 -7.54
CA PHE A 50 1.46 -14.18 -7.47
C PHE A 50 1.53 -15.42 -8.34
N LEU A 51 0.86 -16.47 -7.86
CA LEU A 51 0.65 -17.68 -8.65
C LEU A 51 -0.66 -17.46 -9.43
N ARG A 52 -0.54 -17.27 -10.73
CA ARG A 52 -1.69 -16.85 -11.53
C ARG A 52 -2.62 -17.99 -11.92
N SER A 53 -2.17 -19.22 -11.73
CA SER A 53 -2.97 -20.37 -12.09
C SER A 53 -3.94 -20.80 -11.00
N THR A 54 -3.94 -20.12 -9.86
CA THR A 54 -4.78 -20.48 -8.73
C THR A 54 -5.94 -19.51 -8.55
N LYS A 55 -7.02 -20.01 -7.99
CA LYS A 55 -8.17 -19.20 -7.59
C LYS A 55 -8.61 -19.68 -6.22
N PRO A 56 -8.57 -18.81 -5.20
CA PRO A 56 -8.12 -17.43 -5.27
C PRO A 56 -6.63 -17.29 -5.58
N LEU A 57 -6.23 -16.11 -5.98
CA LEU A 57 -4.82 -15.84 -6.25
C LEU A 57 -3.98 -16.06 -5.00
N ARG A 58 -2.88 -16.74 -5.18
CA ARG A 58 -1.97 -17.02 -4.07
C ARG A 58 -0.65 -16.32 -4.27
N LEU A 59 0.01 -16.02 -3.16
CA LEU A 59 1.32 -15.38 -3.18
C LEU A 59 2.42 -16.40 -3.37
N THR A 60 3.46 -15.97 -4.10
CA THR A 60 4.73 -16.70 -4.11
C THR A 60 5.48 -16.37 -2.83
N PRO A 61 6.61 -17.05 -2.55
CA PRO A 61 7.44 -16.65 -1.42
C PRO A 61 7.86 -15.18 -1.48
N ALA A 62 8.17 -14.68 -2.68
CA ALA A 62 8.49 -13.26 -2.84
C ALA A 62 7.30 -12.39 -2.50
N GLY A 63 6.09 -12.79 -2.95
CA GLY A 63 4.89 -12.07 -2.60
C GLY A 63 4.62 -12.02 -1.11
N HIS A 64 4.92 -13.11 -0.42
CA HIS A 64 4.78 -13.15 1.04
C HIS A 64 5.71 -12.17 1.73
N LYS A 65 6.91 -11.98 1.20
CA LYS A 65 7.84 -10.99 1.76
C LYS A 65 7.27 -9.60 1.64
N VAL A 66 6.69 -9.27 0.50
CA VAL A 66 6.09 -7.96 0.30
C VAL A 66 4.86 -7.80 1.20
N LEU A 67 4.06 -8.86 1.34
CA LEU A 67 2.89 -8.81 2.21
C LEU A 67 3.29 -8.57 3.66
N GLN A 68 4.34 -9.22 4.13
CA GLN A 68 4.82 -9.01 5.49
C GLN A 68 5.20 -7.55 5.72
N LEU A 69 5.86 -6.95 4.75
CA LEU A 69 6.20 -5.54 4.83
C LEU A 69 4.92 -4.69 4.86
N ALA A 70 3.98 -4.99 4.00
CA ALA A 70 2.71 -4.26 3.95
C ALA A 70 1.98 -4.31 5.28
N GLN A 71 1.91 -5.49 5.89
CA GLN A 71 1.21 -5.67 7.15
C GLN A 71 1.88 -4.93 8.30
N ARG A 72 3.18 -4.70 8.18
CA ARG A 72 3.93 -3.98 9.19
C ARG A 72 3.84 -2.47 9.01
N VAL A 73 3.91 -2.03 7.77
CA VAL A 73 4.05 -0.61 7.43
C VAL A 73 2.72 0.11 7.26
N LEU A 74 1.75 -0.52 6.60
CA LEU A 74 0.50 0.15 6.28
C LEU A 74 -0.27 0.62 7.51
N PRO A 75 -0.38 -0.18 8.58
CA PRO A 75 -1.09 0.33 9.77
C PRO A 75 -0.44 1.58 10.36
N ASP A 76 0.90 1.64 10.35
CA ASP A 76 1.60 2.81 10.87
C ASP A 76 1.37 4.02 9.99
N ILE A 77 1.38 3.83 8.69
CA ILE A 77 1.10 4.93 7.76
C ILE A 77 -0.32 5.44 7.94
N ASP A 78 -1.28 4.53 8.05
CA ASP A 78 -2.67 4.90 8.22
C ASP A 78 -2.89 5.62 9.56
N ALA A 79 -2.25 5.14 10.62
CA ALA A 79 -2.35 5.78 11.93
C ALA A 79 -1.78 7.19 11.88
N THR A 80 -0.62 7.36 11.26
CA THR A 80 0.01 8.67 11.15
C THR A 80 -0.86 9.61 10.32
N HIS A 81 -1.42 9.08 9.24
CA HIS A 81 -2.32 9.87 8.39
C HIS A 81 -3.51 10.40 9.20
N ARG A 82 -4.13 9.54 10.00
CA ARG A 82 -5.26 9.94 10.83
C ARG A 82 -4.84 10.98 11.87
N GLN A 83 -3.67 10.80 12.47
CA GLN A 83 -3.15 11.74 13.45
C GLN A 83 -2.93 13.12 12.84
N LEU A 84 -2.35 13.15 11.64
CA LEU A 84 -2.11 14.43 10.98
C LEU A 84 -3.41 15.11 10.62
N ARG A 85 -4.41 14.35 10.17
CA ARG A 85 -5.70 14.94 9.85
C ARG A 85 -6.39 15.47 11.11
N HIS A 86 -6.27 14.74 12.19
CA HIS A 86 -6.84 15.18 13.46
C HIS A 86 -6.20 16.48 13.93
N ILE A 87 -4.88 16.57 13.84
CA ILE A 87 -4.16 17.77 14.23
C ILE A 87 -4.60 18.95 13.39
N ALA A 88 -4.66 18.75 12.07
CA ALA A 88 -5.05 19.81 11.16
C ALA A 88 -6.45 20.32 11.46
N GLN A 89 -7.39 19.40 11.71
CA GLN A 89 -8.77 19.76 11.96
C GLN A 89 -8.97 20.41 13.32
N GLY A 90 -8.23 19.89 14.33
CA GLY A 90 -8.41 20.36 15.67
C GLY A 90 -7.64 21.61 16.02
N HIS A 91 -6.68 21.99 15.18
CA HIS A 91 -5.76 23.08 15.51
C HIS A 91 -5.55 24.02 14.36
N SER A 92 -6.61 24.34 13.67
CA SER A 92 -6.47 25.20 12.51
C SER A 92 -5.83 26.54 12.86
N GLY A 93 -5.99 27.01 14.08
CA GLY A 93 -5.38 28.27 14.50
C GLY A 93 -4.03 28.11 15.14
N ARG A 94 -3.59 26.90 15.37
CA ARG A 94 -2.33 26.67 16.07
C ARG A 94 -1.45 25.69 15.38
N LEU A 95 -1.65 25.59 14.13
CA LEU A 95 -0.94 24.63 13.32
C LEU A 95 0.58 24.79 13.41
N HIS A 96 1.03 26.02 13.46
CA HIS A 96 2.44 26.30 13.51
C HIS A 96 3.14 25.66 14.70
N ILE A 97 2.42 25.42 15.75
CA ILE A 97 3.01 24.81 16.93
C ILE A 97 3.47 23.41 16.65
N ALA A 98 2.68 22.67 15.94
CA ALA A 98 3.01 21.30 15.61
C ALA A 98 4.24 21.23 14.72
N ILE A 99 4.43 22.23 13.90
CA ILE A 99 5.54 22.24 12.97
C ILE A 99 6.87 22.41 13.67
N GLU A 100 6.89 23.22 14.68
CA GLU A 100 8.13 23.47 15.40
C GLU A 100 8.72 22.23 15.99
N CYS A 101 7.87 21.43 16.31
CA CYS A 101 8.39 20.20 16.83
C CYS A 101 9.10 19.44 15.76
N HIS A 102 9.27 20.24 15.34
CA HIS A 102 9.68 19.56 14.67
C HIS A 102 10.38 19.27 14.27
N ALA A 103 10.57 19.97 14.06
CA ALA A 103 11.19 19.82 13.60
C ALA A 103 11.71 19.01 13.67
N CYS A 104 11.48 19.29 14.21
CA CYS A 104 11.61 18.53 14.14
C CYS A 104 11.53 17.67 13.63
N PHE A 105 11.35 17.91 13.30
CA PHE A 105 11.17 17.17 12.75
C PHE A 105 11.61 16.62 12.34
N GLU A 106 11.89 17.09 12.28
CA GLU A 106 12.19 16.55 11.89
C GLU A 106 12.39 16.01 11.79
#